data_49cdba3d060f12e7046714cefe048985
#
_entry.id   49cdba3d060f12e7046714cefe048985
#
_cell.length_a   1.000
_cell.length_b   1.000
_cell.length_c   1.000
_cell.angle_alpha   90.00
_cell.angle_beta   90.00
_cell.angle_gamma   90.00
#
_symmetry.space_group_name_H-M   'P 1'
#
loop_
_entity.id
_entity.type
_entity.pdbx_description
1 polymer ?
#
loop_
_entity_poly.entity_id
_entity_poly.type
_entity_poly.pdbx_seq_one_letter_code
_entity_poly.pdbx_strand_id
1 'polypeptide(L)'
;TLVNVEEENGELRETEKHTGMWAWKHPHHDGTLTYTKLEGRVVFDHVDFGYTPDKTVLHDISLYAEPGQKIAFVGATGAGKTTITNLINRFYDIDNGKIRYDGININKIRKADLRRSLGIVLQEVNLFTGTVMENLRYGNPDATDEECIAAAKLANADGFIRMLPQGYNTVLKGDGSGLSQGQRQLISIARAAVSDPPVMILDEATSSIDTRTEALVQGGMDKLMKGRTVFVIAHR
;
A
#
# COMPACT_ATOMS: atom_id res chain seq x y z
N THR A 1 -3.68 16.21 7.88
CA THR A 1 -2.33 15.63 7.77
C THR A 1 -2.24 14.32 8.55
N LEU A 2 -1.32 13.45 8.17
CA LEU A 2 -1.01 12.20 8.86
C LEU A 2 0.11 12.46 9.86
N VAL A 3 -0.10 12.08 11.12
CA VAL A 3 0.86 12.27 12.21
C VAL A 3 1.02 11.00 13.02
N ASN A 4 2.21 10.85 13.62
CA ASN A 4 2.48 9.76 14.55
C ASN A 4 1.91 10.12 15.91
N VAL A 5 1.22 9.19 16.57
CA VAL A 5 0.51 9.42 17.82
C VAL A 5 0.82 8.34 18.85
N GLU A 6 0.60 8.68 20.10
CA GLU A 6 0.50 7.73 21.22
C GLU A 6 -0.86 7.84 21.89
N GLU A 7 -1.32 6.76 22.47
CA GLU A 7 -2.59 6.73 23.20
C GLU A 7 -2.31 6.78 24.70
N GLU A 8 -2.89 7.79 25.36
CA GLU A 8 -2.79 7.97 26.80
C GLU A 8 -4.18 8.22 27.36
N ASN A 9 -4.62 7.35 28.27
CA ASN A 9 -5.96 7.41 28.90
C ASN A 9 -7.13 7.46 27.91
N GLY A 10 -7.01 6.76 26.76
CA GLY A 10 -8.04 6.74 25.72
C GLY A 10 -8.03 7.95 24.78
N GLU A 11 -7.07 8.85 24.93
CA GLU A 11 -6.89 10.01 24.05
C GLU A 11 -5.64 9.85 23.20
N LEU A 12 -5.75 10.25 21.91
CA LEU A 12 -4.62 10.28 20.98
C LEU A 12 -3.86 11.59 21.13
N ARG A 13 -2.54 11.49 21.29
CA ARG A 13 -1.63 12.64 21.35
C ARG A 13 -0.54 12.51 20.31
N GLU A 14 -0.22 13.61 19.63
CA GLU A 14 0.88 13.68 18.70
C GLU A 14 2.22 13.48 19.43
N THR A 15 3.09 12.66 18.86
CA THR A 15 4.40 12.37 19.42
C THR A 15 5.48 12.32 18.36
N GLU A 16 6.70 12.67 18.72
CA GLU A 16 7.87 12.49 17.87
C GLU A 16 8.46 11.08 17.96
N LYS A 17 7.99 10.29 18.92
CA LYS A 17 8.43 8.90 19.10
C LYS A 17 7.88 8.00 17.98
N HIS A 18 8.67 7.05 17.55
CA HIS A 18 8.26 6.06 16.55
C HIS A 18 7.37 4.98 17.21
N THR A 19 6.08 5.24 17.30
CA THR A 19 5.13 4.34 17.98
C THR A 19 4.51 3.29 17.05
N GLY A 20 4.62 3.47 15.73
CA GLY A 20 3.88 2.66 14.74
C GLY A 20 2.38 2.94 14.68
N MET A 21 1.88 3.88 15.48
CA MET A 21 0.48 4.30 15.51
C MET A 21 0.34 5.66 14.82
N TRP A 22 -0.58 5.74 13.86
CA TRP A 22 -0.81 6.93 13.05
C TRP A 22 -2.23 7.43 13.20
N ALA A 23 -2.42 8.73 13.06
CA ALA A 23 -3.74 9.36 13.05
C ALA A 23 -3.81 10.50 12.04
N TRP A 24 -5.02 10.76 11.57
CA TRP A 24 -5.37 11.92 10.77
C TRP A 24 -5.59 13.12 11.69
N LYS A 25 -4.74 14.13 11.58
CA LYS A 25 -4.86 15.40 12.29
C LYS A 25 -5.70 16.35 11.48
N HIS A 26 -6.82 16.79 12.05
CA HIS A 26 -7.73 17.75 11.44
C HIS A 26 -7.86 19.00 12.30
N PRO A 27 -7.33 20.16 11.84
CA PRO A 27 -7.57 21.42 12.48
C PRO A 27 -8.95 21.98 12.11
N HIS A 28 -9.69 22.48 13.10
CA HIS A 28 -10.98 23.14 12.93
C HIS A 28 -10.82 24.66 12.90
N HIS A 29 -11.82 25.36 12.37
CA HIS A 29 -11.80 26.83 12.27
C HIS A 29 -11.76 27.55 13.62
N ASP A 30 -12.20 26.89 14.68
CA ASP A 30 -12.15 27.42 16.05
C ASP A 30 -10.81 27.20 16.77
N GLY A 31 -9.82 26.65 16.07
CA GLY A 31 -8.50 26.36 16.58
C GLY A 31 -8.39 25.00 17.31
N THR A 32 -9.47 24.23 17.41
CA THR A 32 -9.44 22.88 17.99
C THR A 32 -8.85 21.89 16.98
N LEU A 33 -8.30 20.78 17.50
CA LEU A 33 -7.73 19.69 16.73
C LEU A 33 -8.49 18.40 17.00
N THR A 34 -8.80 17.65 15.95
CA THR A 34 -9.33 16.28 16.05
C THR A 34 -8.32 15.30 15.51
N TYR A 35 -8.10 14.20 16.22
CA TYR A 35 -7.28 13.10 15.80
C TYR A 35 -8.16 11.88 15.54
N THR A 36 -8.12 11.37 14.31
CA THR A 36 -8.81 10.14 13.91
C THR A 36 -7.78 9.06 13.65
N LYS A 37 -7.85 7.95 14.39
CA LYS A 37 -6.91 6.84 14.22
C LYS A 37 -6.94 6.30 12.80
N LEU A 38 -5.75 6.06 12.24
CA LEU A 38 -5.59 5.42 10.95
C LEU A 38 -5.87 3.92 11.08
N GLU A 39 -7.04 3.49 10.65
CA GLU A 39 -7.51 2.11 10.74
C GLU A 39 -7.64 1.41 9.39
N GLY A 40 -7.85 2.17 8.33
CA GLY A 40 -7.97 1.66 6.98
C GLY A 40 -9.40 1.33 6.55
N ARG A 41 -10.41 2.03 7.09
CA ARG A 41 -11.78 1.93 6.60
C ARG A 41 -11.93 2.73 5.32
N VAL A 42 -12.42 2.11 4.25
CA VAL A 42 -12.65 2.75 2.95
C VAL A 42 -14.11 2.60 2.55
N VAL A 43 -14.77 3.69 2.20
CA VAL A 43 -16.17 3.72 1.79
C VAL A 43 -16.31 4.47 0.47
N PHE A 44 -16.91 3.81 -0.53
CA PHE A 44 -17.42 4.44 -1.75
C PHE A 44 -18.92 4.62 -1.58
N ASP A 45 -19.40 5.82 -1.82
CA ASP A 45 -20.80 6.19 -1.67
C ASP A 45 -21.32 6.82 -2.97
N HIS A 46 -22.09 6.05 -3.73
CA HIS A 46 -22.68 6.44 -5.02
C HIS A 46 -21.68 7.10 -5.98
N VAL A 47 -20.56 6.43 -6.24
CA VAL A 47 -19.46 6.96 -7.04
C VAL A 47 -19.68 6.73 -8.51
N ASP A 48 -19.64 7.82 -9.30
CA ASP A 48 -19.54 7.81 -10.75
C ASP A 48 -18.18 8.33 -11.17
N PHE A 49 -17.60 7.70 -12.18
CA PHE A 49 -16.32 8.12 -12.72
C PHE A 49 -16.11 7.69 -14.17
N GLY A 50 -15.53 8.57 -14.98
CA GLY A 50 -15.02 8.31 -16.31
C GLY A 50 -13.72 9.05 -16.55
N TYR A 51 -12.82 8.45 -17.33
CA TYR A 51 -11.55 9.10 -17.71
C TYR A 51 -11.76 10.23 -18.72
N THR A 52 -12.85 10.15 -19.46
CA THR A 52 -13.27 11.16 -20.44
C THR A 52 -14.74 11.51 -20.20
N PRO A 53 -15.16 12.77 -20.50
CA PRO A 53 -16.54 13.21 -20.24
C PRO A 53 -17.63 12.38 -20.93
N ASP A 54 -17.30 11.73 -22.03
CA ASP A 54 -18.22 10.97 -22.89
C ASP A 54 -18.28 9.47 -22.53
N LYS A 55 -17.43 8.99 -21.61
CA LYS A 55 -17.37 7.58 -21.25
C LYS A 55 -17.24 7.36 -19.75
N THR A 56 -18.35 7.03 -19.12
CA THR A 56 -18.38 6.62 -17.72
C THR A 56 -17.92 5.16 -17.59
N VAL A 57 -16.99 4.90 -16.67
CA VAL A 57 -16.44 3.58 -16.37
C VAL A 57 -17.08 2.99 -15.12
N LEU A 58 -17.29 3.79 -14.10
CA LEU A 58 -17.97 3.40 -12.86
C LEU A 58 -19.31 4.10 -12.76
N HIS A 59 -20.37 3.31 -12.52
CA HIS A 59 -21.74 3.78 -12.42
C HIS A 59 -22.30 3.46 -11.05
N ASP A 60 -22.60 4.47 -10.27
CA ASP A 60 -23.25 4.36 -8.95
C ASP A 60 -22.65 3.27 -8.05
N ILE A 61 -21.32 3.30 -7.93
CA ILE A 61 -20.59 2.30 -7.15
C ILE A 61 -20.64 2.66 -5.67
N SER A 62 -21.22 1.74 -4.89
CA SER A 62 -21.19 1.79 -3.43
C SER A 62 -20.53 0.52 -2.90
N LEU A 63 -19.48 0.69 -2.13
CA LEU A 63 -18.77 -0.39 -1.46
C LEU A 63 -18.15 0.11 -0.16
N TYR A 64 -17.90 -0.80 0.72
CA TYR A 64 -17.18 -0.49 1.94
C TYR A 64 -16.21 -1.61 2.30
N ALA A 65 -15.10 -1.24 2.89
CA ALA A 65 -14.12 -2.14 3.48
C ALA A 65 -13.91 -1.75 4.94
N GLU A 66 -14.24 -2.65 5.84
CA GLU A 66 -13.91 -2.46 7.26
C GLU A 66 -12.43 -2.76 7.51
N PRO A 67 -11.83 -2.16 8.56
CA PRO A 67 -10.45 -2.44 8.91
C PRO A 67 -10.17 -3.94 9.02
N GLY A 68 -9.12 -4.40 8.35
CA GLY A 68 -8.72 -5.80 8.35
C GLY A 68 -9.44 -6.70 7.34
N GLN A 69 -10.40 -6.20 6.57
CA GLN A 69 -11.07 -6.98 5.53
C GLN A 69 -10.21 -7.12 4.26
N LYS A 70 -10.41 -8.24 3.57
CA LYS A 70 -9.86 -8.49 2.23
C LYS A 70 -11.00 -8.47 1.21
N ILE A 71 -10.90 -7.59 0.22
CA ILE A 71 -11.87 -7.44 -0.87
C ILE A 71 -11.18 -7.74 -2.19
N ALA A 72 -11.75 -8.69 -2.95
CA ALA A 72 -11.27 -9.03 -4.27
C ALA A 72 -12.19 -8.45 -5.34
N PHE A 73 -11.62 -7.74 -6.30
CA PHE A 73 -12.31 -7.30 -7.52
C PHE A 73 -12.06 -8.32 -8.62
N VAL A 74 -13.12 -8.95 -9.07
CA VAL A 74 -13.08 -9.95 -10.14
C VAL A 74 -13.92 -9.47 -11.33
N GLY A 75 -13.51 -9.81 -12.53
CA GLY A 75 -14.22 -9.43 -13.74
C GLY A 75 -13.31 -9.38 -14.95
N ALA A 76 -13.90 -9.15 -16.12
CA ALA A 76 -13.16 -9.02 -17.37
C ALA A 76 -12.24 -7.80 -17.36
N THR A 77 -11.22 -7.82 -18.22
CA THR A 77 -10.38 -6.66 -18.48
C THR A 77 -11.25 -5.48 -18.94
N GLY A 78 -11.01 -4.30 -18.38
CA GLY A 78 -11.81 -3.10 -18.67
C GLY A 78 -13.11 -2.95 -17.87
N ALA A 79 -13.40 -3.85 -16.93
CA ALA A 79 -14.57 -3.76 -16.07
C ALA A 79 -14.48 -2.72 -14.94
N GLY A 80 -13.40 -1.96 -14.86
CA GLY A 80 -13.22 -0.89 -13.86
C GLY A 80 -12.48 -1.29 -12.59
N LYS A 81 -11.92 -2.50 -12.50
CA LYS A 81 -11.18 -2.97 -11.31
C LYS A 81 -9.99 -2.07 -10.96
N THR A 82 -9.14 -1.77 -11.93
CA THR A 82 -7.99 -0.87 -11.76
C THR A 82 -8.45 0.57 -11.48
N THR A 83 -9.57 0.97 -12.04
CA THR A 83 -10.15 2.31 -11.82
C THR A 83 -10.47 2.52 -10.35
N ILE A 84 -11.05 1.54 -9.66
CA ILE A 84 -11.35 1.64 -8.22
C ILE A 84 -10.09 1.92 -7.42
N THR A 85 -9.01 1.20 -7.67
CA THR A 85 -7.73 1.40 -6.96
C THR A 85 -7.07 2.73 -7.31
N ASN A 86 -7.20 3.19 -8.56
CA ASN A 86 -6.73 4.51 -8.97
C ASN A 86 -7.45 5.64 -8.22
N LEU A 87 -8.75 5.47 -7.95
CA LEU A 87 -9.53 6.43 -7.18
C LEU A 87 -9.17 6.41 -5.68
N ILE A 88 -8.88 5.26 -5.10
CA ILE A 88 -8.41 5.16 -3.71
C ILE A 88 -7.07 5.90 -3.55
N ASN A 89 -6.17 5.76 -4.53
CA ASN A 89 -4.89 6.50 -4.57
C ASN A 89 -5.05 7.97 -4.93
N ARG A 90 -6.24 8.37 -5.33
CA ARG A 90 -6.54 9.71 -5.81
C ARG A 90 -5.62 10.16 -6.95
N PHE A 91 -5.37 9.26 -7.91
CA PHE A 91 -4.74 9.61 -9.18
C PHE A 91 -5.70 10.40 -10.07
N TYR A 92 -6.99 10.22 -9.85
CA TYR A 92 -8.08 10.96 -10.49
C TYR A 92 -9.10 11.37 -9.45
N ASP A 93 -9.80 12.47 -9.69
CA ASP A 93 -10.94 12.89 -8.88
C ASP A 93 -12.24 12.31 -9.45
N ILE A 94 -13.20 11.98 -8.61
CA ILE A 94 -14.48 11.41 -9.01
C ILE A 94 -15.43 12.48 -9.58
N ASP A 95 -16.34 12.06 -10.45
CA ASP A 95 -17.35 12.95 -11.04
C ASP A 95 -18.51 13.19 -10.07
N ASN A 96 -19.03 12.13 -9.45
CA ASN A 96 -20.11 12.18 -8.47
C ASN A 96 -19.85 11.22 -7.30
N GLY A 97 -20.55 11.46 -6.20
CA GLY A 97 -20.44 10.64 -5.01
C GLY A 97 -19.36 11.10 -4.04
N LYS A 98 -19.00 10.22 -3.13
CA LYS A 98 -17.95 10.47 -2.13
C LYS A 98 -17.13 9.22 -1.89
N ILE A 99 -15.84 9.42 -1.65
CA ILE A 99 -14.94 8.38 -1.13
C ILE A 99 -14.44 8.86 0.22
N ARG A 100 -14.62 8.03 1.26
CA ARG A 100 -14.15 8.33 2.62
C ARG A 100 -13.09 7.31 3.04
N TYR A 101 -12.08 7.83 3.69
CA TYR A 101 -11.02 7.04 4.30
C TYR A 101 -11.01 7.34 5.80
N ASP A 102 -11.25 6.33 6.63
CA ASP A 102 -11.48 6.49 8.06
C ASP A 102 -12.55 7.56 8.40
N GLY A 103 -13.63 7.60 7.62
CA GLY A 103 -14.72 8.56 7.77
C GLY A 103 -14.45 9.96 7.21
N ILE A 104 -13.26 10.21 6.69
CA ILE A 104 -12.83 11.50 6.14
C ILE A 104 -12.96 11.46 4.61
N ASN A 105 -13.60 12.47 4.01
CA ASN A 105 -13.61 12.60 2.56
C ASN A 105 -12.17 12.72 2.04
N ILE A 106 -11.77 11.83 1.13
CA ILE A 106 -10.38 11.79 0.64
C ILE A 106 -9.92 13.10 -0.02
N ASN A 107 -10.87 13.91 -0.52
CA ASN A 107 -10.57 15.22 -1.09
C ASN A 107 -10.05 16.22 -0.03
N LYS A 108 -10.33 15.96 1.25
CA LYS A 108 -9.84 16.78 2.37
C LYS A 108 -8.49 16.30 2.91
N ILE A 109 -7.99 15.18 2.44
CA ILE A 109 -6.71 14.61 2.84
C ILE A 109 -5.64 15.09 1.85
N ARG A 110 -4.47 15.48 2.36
CA ARG A 110 -3.31 15.79 1.50
C ARG A 110 -2.92 14.55 0.70
N LYS A 111 -2.75 14.70 -0.61
CA LYS A 111 -2.42 13.56 -1.50
C LYS A 111 -1.19 12.80 -1.06
N ALA A 112 -0.14 13.50 -0.63
CA ALA A 112 1.08 12.88 -0.13
C ALA A 112 0.83 12.01 1.10
N ASP A 113 0.03 12.48 2.05
CA ASP A 113 -0.31 11.75 3.27
C ASP A 113 -1.23 10.56 2.98
N LEU A 114 -2.20 10.72 2.09
CA LEU A 114 -3.06 9.63 1.64
C LEU A 114 -2.23 8.49 1.04
N ARG A 115 -1.36 8.81 0.10
CA ARG A 115 -0.52 7.82 -0.59
C ARG A 115 0.49 7.16 0.34
N ARG A 116 1.00 7.89 1.32
CA ARG A 116 1.89 7.34 2.34
C ARG A 116 1.19 6.30 3.24
N SER A 117 -0.12 6.43 3.44
CA SER A 117 -0.93 5.47 4.20
C SER A 117 -1.27 4.20 3.42
N LEU A 118 -1.06 4.19 2.11
CA LEU A 118 -1.42 3.09 1.20
C LEU A 118 -0.16 2.34 0.77
N GLY A 119 -0.20 1.01 0.84
CA GLY A 119 0.81 0.13 0.25
C GLY A 119 0.31 -0.43 -1.07
N ILE A 120 1.17 -0.47 -2.08
CA ILE A 120 0.84 -1.00 -3.40
C ILE A 120 1.87 -2.04 -3.79
N VAL A 121 1.39 -3.23 -4.12
CA VAL A 121 2.20 -4.28 -4.76
C VAL A 121 1.63 -4.52 -6.14
N LEU A 122 2.38 -4.10 -7.14
CA LEU A 122 2.02 -4.23 -8.54
C LEU A 122 2.63 -5.48 -9.16
N GLN A 123 2.03 -5.93 -10.25
CA GLN A 123 2.56 -6.99 -11.10
C GLN A 123 3.95 -6.65 -11.64
N GLU A 124 4.10 -5.44 -12.18
CA GLU A 124 5.38 -4.93 -12.63
C GLU A 124 6.10 -4.25 -11.47
N VAL A 125 7.26 -4.79 -11.14
CA VAL A 125 8.08 -4.30 -10.04
C VAL A 125 9.08 -3.29 -10.55
N ASN A 126 8.97 -2.06 -10.09
CA ASN A 126 9.92 -1.00 -10.36
C ASN A 126 10.97 -0.94 -9.25
N LEU A 127 12.15 -1.43 -9.56
CA LEU A 127 13.36 -1.24 -8.75
C LEU A 127 14.20 -0.12 -9.37
N PHE A 128 14.95 0.59 -8.55
CA PHE A 128 15.84 1.64 -9.03
C PHE A 128 17.31 1.24 -8.83
N THR A 129 18.19 1.91 -9.55
CA THR A 129 19.64 1.73 -9.39
C THR A 129 20.06 2.17 -7.99
N GLY A 130 20.58 1.24 -7.22
CA GLY A 130 20.97 1.42 -5.82
C GLY A 130 21.11 0.08 -5.13
N THR A 131 21.46 0.09 -3.87
CA THR A 131 21.57 -1.15 -3.08
C THR A 131 20.21 -1.78 -2.85
N VAL A 132 20.19 -3.07 -2.51
CA VAL A 132 18.98 -3.76 -2.05
C VAL A 132 18.39 -3.01 -0.85
N MET A 133 19.23 -2.61 0.11
CA MET A 133 18.79 -1.88 1.30
C MET A 133 18.12 -0.55 0.95
N GLU A 134 18.68 0.22 0.01
CA GLU A 134 18.08 1.47 -0.47
C GLU A 134 16.72 1.25 -1.13
N ASN A 135 16.59 0.18 -1.93
CA ASN A 135 15.33 -0.20 -2.54
C ASN A 135 14.26 -0.57 -1.49
N LEU A 136 14.63 -1.27 -0.42
CA LEU A 136 13.72 -1.59 0.68
C LEU A 136 13.31 -0.33 1.46
N ARG A 137 14.27 0.52 1.79
CA ARG A 137 14.07 1.75 2.57
C ARG A 137 13.24 2.78 1.82
N TYR A 138 13.10 2.66 0.51
CA TYR A 138 12.22 3.52 -0.27
C TYR A 138 10.76 3.48 0.23
N GLY A 139 10.32 2.37 0.84
CA GLY A 139 9.00 2.27 1.48
C GLY A 139 8.83 3.19 2.70
N ASN A 140 9.91 3.44 3.43
CA ASN A 140 9.97 4.38 4.55
C ASN A 140 11.41 4.86 4.73
N PRO A 141 11.73 6.10 4.31
CA PRO A 141 13.09 6.65 4.41
C PRO A 141 13.66 6.70 5.83
N ASP A 142 12.81 6.72 6.85
CA ASP A 142 13.21 6.77 8.26
C ASP A 142 13.38 5.38 8.89
N ALA A 143 13.17 4.31 8.13
CA ALA A 143 13.32 2.93 8.63
C ALA A 143 14.80 2.61 8.91
N THR A 144 15.04 1.91 10.00
CA THR A 144 16.36 1.39 10.35
C THR A 144 16.74 0.19 9.49
N ASP A 145 18.02 -0.18 9.45
CA ASP A 145 18.47 -1.38 8.76
C ASP A 145 17.79 -2.63 9.32
N GLU A 146 17.62 -2.71 10.65
CA GLU A 146 16.96 -3.81 11.35
C GLU A 146 15.49 -3.93 10.92
N GLU A 147 14.78 -2.82 10.80
CA GLU A 147 13.39 -2.79 10.33
C GLU A 147 13.27 -3.25 8.88
N CYS A 148 14.19 -2.84 8.02
CA CYS A 148 14.25 -3.28 6.63
C CYS A 148 14.55 -4.80 6.52
N ILE A 149 15.48 -5.30 7.33
CA ILE A 149 15.81 -6.74 7.38
C ILE A 149 14.62 -7.55 7.92
N ALA A 150 13.95 -7.07 8.95
CA ALA A 150 12.74 -7.73 9.49
C ALA A 150 11.63 -7.81 8.42
N ALA A 151 11.43 -6.75 7.66
CA ALA A 151 10.49 -6.73 6.54
C ALA A 151 10.87 -7.71 5.43
N ALA A 152 12.16 -7.81 5.10
CA ALA A 152 12.66 -8.78 4.14
C ALA A 152 12.46 -10.23 4.60
N LYS A 153 12.62 -10.50 5.89
CA LYS A 153 12.31 -11.82 6.48
C LYS A 153 10.82 -12.15 6.40
N LEU A 154 9.97 -11.20 6.74
CA LEU A 154 8.52 -11.33 6.62
C LEU A 154 8.10 -11.67 5.19
N ALA A 155 8.69 -10.99 4.22
CA ALA A 155 8.41 -11.17 2.79
C ALA A 155 9.06 -12.41 2.16
N ASN A 156 9.80 -13.21 2.92
CA ASN A 156 10.62 -14.33 2.41
C ASN A 156 11.74 -13.90 1.43
N ALA A 157 12.19 -12.67 1.51
CA ALA A 157 13.25 -12.12 0.66
C ALA A 157 14.65 -12.27 1.27
N ASP A 158 14.78 -12.34 2.59
CA ASP A 158 16.06 -12.36 3.30
C ASP A 158 16.99 -13.50 2.84
N GLY A 159 16.42 -14.68 2.60
CA GLY A 159 17.19 -15.87 2.21
C GLY A 159 17.99 -15.64 0.91
N PHE A 160 17.36 -15.16 -0.16
CA PHE A 160 18.07 -14.91 -1.40
C PHE A 160 18.95 -13.67 -1.33
N ILE A 161 18.54 -12.62 -0.59
CA ILE A 161 19.35 -11.40 -0.46
C ILE A 161 20.70 -11.70 0.16
N ARG A 162 20.74 -12.54 1.22
CA ARG A 162 21.98 -12.95 1.87
C ARG A 162 22.93 -13.76 0.95
N MET A 163 22.39 -14.39 -0.07
CA MET A 163 23.15 -15.15 -1.04
C MET A 163 23.73 -14.28 -2.18
N LEU A 164 23.31 -13.02 -2.29
CA LEU A 164 23.86 -12.07 -3.23
C LEU A 164 25.32 -11.70 -2.85
N PRO A 165 26.17 -11.30 -3.80
CA PRO A 165 27.61 -11.09 -3.57
C PRO A 165 27.93 -10.16 -2.39
N GLN A 166 27.18 -9.09 -2.19
CA GLN A 166 27.30 -8.17 -1.06
C GLN A 166 26.04 -8.14 -0.17
N GLY A 167 25.21 -9.18 -0.22
CA GLY A 167 23.98 -9.23 0.59
C GLY A 167 23.09 -8.00 0.36
N TYR A 168 22.67 -7.36 1.43
CA TYR A 168 21.84 -6.13 1.39
C TYR A 168 22.52 -4.94 0.74
N ASN A 169 23.86 -4.93 0.67
CA ASN A 169 24.66 -3.87 0.02
C ASN A 169 24.93 -4.15 -1.45
N THR A 170 24.38 -5.22 -1.99
CA THR A 170 24.47 -5.51 -3.42
C THR A 170 23.78 -4.41 -4.22
N VAL A 171 24.49 -3.84 -5.18
CA VAL A 171 23.95 -2.80 -6.06
C VAL A 171 23.14 -3.43 -7.18
N LEU A 172 21.88 -3.05 -7.27
CA LEU A 172 21.00 -3.39 -8.36
C LEU A 172 21.12 -2.33 -9.46
N LYS A 173 21.19 -2.78 -10.72
CA LYS A 173 21.28 -1.90 -11.89
C LYS A 173 19.94 -1.81 -12.60
N GLY A 174 19.53 -0.58 -12.96
CA GLY A 174 18.32 -0.33 -13.70
C GLY A 174 17.07 -0.88 -12.98
N ASP A 175 16.31 -1.69 -13.69
CA ASP A 175 15.07 -2.33 -13.22
C ASP A 175 15.28 -3.61 -12.38
N GLY A 176 16.46 -3.81 -11.81
CA GLY A 176 16.81 -5.04 -11.09
C GLY A 176 17.29 -6.16 -12.01
N SER A 177 17.94 -5.80 -13.14
CA SER A 177 18.57 -6.78 -14.03
C SER A 177 19.52 -7.69 -13.26
N GLY A 178 19.44 -9.00 -13.50
CA GLY A 178 20.18 -10.03 -12.78
C GLY A 178 19.35 -10.71 -11.65
N LEU A 179 18.21 -10.17 -11.27
CA LEU A 179 17.24 -10.83 -10.41
C LEU A 179 16.15 -11.51 -11.25
N SER A 180 15.66 -12.66 -10.77
CA SER A 180 14.46 -13.27 -11.35
C SER A 180 13.24 -12.40 -11.08
N GLN A 181 12.17 -12.59 -11.83
CA GLN A 181 10.92 -11.86 -11.60
C GLN A 181 10.35 -12.12 -10.20
N GLY A 182 10.41 -13.37 -9.73
CA GLY A 182 9.99 -13.72 -8.37
C GLY A 182 10.83 -13.03 -7.29
N GLN A 183 12.14 -12.94 -7.46
CA GLN A 183 13.03 -12.23 -6.54
C GLN A 183 12.72 -10.73 -6.50
N ARG A 184 12.48 -10.10 -7.64
CA ARG A 184 12.03 -8.70 -7.71
C ARG A 184 10.73 -8.50 -7.00
N GLN A 185 9.79 -9.43 -7.14
CA GLN A 185 8.49 -9.37 -6.47
C GLN A 185 8.64 -9.52 -4.95
N LEU A 186 9.52 -10.40 -4.46
CA LEU A 186 9.83 -10.50 -3.03
C LEU A 186 10.38 -9.18 -2.46
N ILE A 187 11.24 -8.49 -3.20
CA ILE A 187 11.72 -7.16 -2.79
C ILE A 187 10.57 -6.14 -2.75
N SER A 188 9.65 -6.17 -3.70
CA SER A 188 8.48 -5.29 -3.72
C SER A 188 7.58 -5.53 -2.49
N ILE A 189 7.34 -6.78 -2.13
CA ILE A 189 6.59 -7.15 -0.93
C ILE A 189 7.29 -6.65 0.34
N ALA A 190 8.60 -6.84 0.42
CA ALA A 190 9.41 -6.36 1.54
C ALA A 190 9.37 -4.83 1.66
N ARG A 191 9.46 -4.11 0.55
CA ARG A 191 9.30 -2.65 0.50
C ARG A 191 7.95 -2.19 1.06
N ALA A 192 6.88 -2.87 0.68
CA ALA A 192 5.55 -2.59 1.21
C ALA A 192 5.47 -2.87 2.72
N ALA A 193 6.11 -3.92 3.20
CA ALA A 193 6.19 -4.24 4.63
C ALA A 193 6.97 -3.18 5.41
N VAL A 194 8.04 -2.61 4.84
CA VAL A 194 8.78 -1.49 5.45
C VAL A 194 7.90 -0.27 5.65
N SER A 195 7.03 0.05 4.70
CA SER A 195 6.10 1.17 4.82
C SER A 195 4.98 0.93 5.84
N ASP A 196 4.71 -0.32 6.20
CA ASP A 196 3.71 -0.77 7.18
C ASP A 196 2.35 -0.07 7.04
N PRO A 197 1.71 -0.12 5.86
CA PRO A 197 0.46 0.59 5.62
C PRO A 197 -0.74 -0.20 6.16
N PRO A 198 -1.80 0.47 6.67
CA PRO A 198 -3.02 -0.21 7.11
C PRO A 198 -3.90 -0.67 5.95
N VAL A 199 -3.73 -0.08 4.77
CA VAL A 199 -4.43 -0.45 3.54
C VAL A 199 -3.43 -0.86 2.47
N MET A 200 -3.68 -2.00 1.85
CA MET A 200 -2.88 -2.55 0.77
C MET A 200 -3.69 -2.71 -0.50
N ILE A 201 -3.06 -2.44 -1.62
CA ILE A 201 -3.60 -2.73 -2.96
C ILE A 201 -2.66 -3.73 -3.61
N LEU A 202 -3.22 -4.88 -3.99
CA LEU A 202 -2.47 -5.97 -4.61
C LEU A 202 -2.99 -6.21 -6.02
N ASP A 203 -2.11 -6.17 -6.99
CA ASP A 203 -2.40 -6.59 -8.36
C ASP A 203 -1.91 -8.03 -8.54
N GLU A 204 -2.85 -8.99 -8.49
CA GLU A 204 -2.57 -10.41 -8.73
C GLU A 204 -2.45 -10.67 -10.21
N ALA A 205 -1.26 -10.53 -10.75
CA ALA A 205 -0.98 -11.07 -12.05
C ALA A 205 -0.17 -12.35 -11.94
N THR A 206 -0.60 -13.32 -12.70
CA THR A 206 0.14 -14.56 -12.92
C THR A 206 1.21 -14.32 -13.95
N SER A 207 2.36 -13.89 -13.53
CA SER A 207 3.55 -13.94 -14.37
C SER A 207 4.21 -15.33 -14.25
N SER A 208 5.00 -15.69 -15.24
CA SER A 208 5.76 -16.94 -15.27
C SER A 208 6.88 -16.92 -14.22
N ILE A 209 6.51 -17.26 -13.00
CA ILE A 209 7.43 -17.48 -11.88
C ILE A 209 7.57 -18.99 -11.68
N ASP A 210 8.78 -19.46 -11.36
CA ASP A 210 8.98 -20.86 -11.03
C ASP A 210 8.20 -21.25 -9.76
N THR A 211 7.78 -22.50 -9.66
CA THR A 211 6.89 -23.00 -8.60
C THR A 211 7.44 -22.77 -7.19
N ARG A 212 8.76 -22.90 -7.00
CA ARG A 212 9.40 -22.71 -5.70
C ARG A 212 9.35 -21.25 -5.25
N THR A 213 9.69 -20.35 -6.16
CA THR A 213 9.64 -18.90 -5.89
C THR A 213 8.20 -18.42 -5.75
N GLU A 214 7.26 -18.97 -6.51
CA GLU A 214 5.82 -18.69 -6.38
C GLU A 214 5.32 -18.97 -4.96
N ALA A 215 5.72 -20.09 -4.37
CA ALA A 215 5.36 -20.43 -3.00
C ALA A 215 5.92 -19.41 -1.99
N LEU A 216 7.14 -18.93 -2.18
CA LEU A 216 7.73 -17.87 -1.35
C LEU A 216 7.00 -16.53 -1.50
N VAL A 217 6.67 -16.15 -2.71
CA VAL A 217 5.90 -14.93 -3.02
C VAL A 217 4.53 -14.99 -2.35
N GLN A 218 3.80 -16.10 -2.53
CA GLN A 218 2.48 -16.27 -1.93
C GLN A 218 2.56 -16.25 -0.39
N GLY A 219 3.53 -16.91 0.20
CA GLY A 219 3.74 -16.89 1.65
C GLY A 219 4.07 -15.50 2.19
N GLY A 220 4.89 -14.74 1.49
CA GLY A 220 5.22 -13.34 1.83
C GLY A 220 4.00 -12.43 1.73
N MET A 221 3.20 -12.60 0.67
CA MET A 221 1.94 -11.86 0.49
C MET A 221 0.96 -12.15 1.61
N ASP A 222 0.77 -13.42 1.98
CA ASP A 222 -0.15 -13.83 3.05
C ASP A 222 0.24 -13.19 4.39
N LYS A 223 1.52 -13.16 4.71
CA LYS A 223 2.03 -12.50 5.92
C LYS A 223 1.84 -10.99 5.87
N LEU A 224 2.08 -10.37 4.72
CA LEU A 224 1.90 -8.94 4.53
C LEU A 224 0.43 -8.51 4.67
N MET A 225 -0.50 -9.32 4.14
CA MET A 225 -1.93 -9.04 4.18
C MET A 225 -2.54 -9.14 5.58
N LYS A 226 -1.93 -9.90 6.46
CA LYS A 226 -2.49 -10.19 7.79
C LYS A 226 -2.70 -8.92 8.61
N GLY A 227 -3.94 -8.72 9.08
CA GLY A 227 -4.31 -7.57 9.92
C GLY A 227 -4.49 -6.25 9.16
N ARG A 228 -4.40 -6.26 7.82
CA ARG A 228 -4.56 -5.07 6.98
C ARG A 228 -5.86 -5.13 6.19
N THR A 229 -6.37 -3.96 5.82
CA THR A 229 -7.42 -3.88 4.79
C THR A 229 -6.76 -4.07 3.43
N VAL A 230 -7.27 -5.01 2.65
CA VAL A 230 -6.63 -5.41 1.39
C VAL A 230 -7.61 -5.36 0.24
N PHE A 231 -7.24 -4.65 -0.82
CA PHE A 231 -7.92 -4.66 -2.10
C PHE A 231 -7.08 -5.46 -3.10
N VAL A 232 -7.67 -6.54 -3.61
CA VAL A 232 -7.00 -7.43 -4.57
C VAL A 232 -7.63 -7.28 -5.94
N ILE A 233 -6.81 -7.00 -6.95
CA ILE A 233 -7.23 -7.02 -8.34
C ILE A 233 -6.90 -8.40 -8.90
N ALA A 234 -7.94 -9.20 -9.15
CA ALA A 234 -7.80 -10.54 -9.71
C ALA A 234 -7.95 -10.49 -11.23
N HIS A 235 -6.99 -11.07 -11.95
CA HIS A 235 -6.95 -11.11 -13.42
C HIS A 235 -7.51 -12.42 -14.02
N ARG A 236 -8.31 -13.19 -13.27
CA ARG A 236 -8.93 -14.46 -13.70
C ARG A 236 -10.44 -14.39 -13.65
#